data_23a41fff1c76f5df10f7c5c8aaabe3c0
#
_entry.id   23a41fff1c76f5df10f7c5c8aaabe3c0
#
_cell.length_a   1.000
_cell.length_b   1.000
_cell.length_c   1.000
_cell.angle_alpha   90.00
_cell.angle_beta   90.00
_cell.angle_gamma   90.00
#
_symmetry.space_group_name_H-M   'P 1'
#
loop_
_entity.id
_entity.type
_entity.pdbx_description
1 polymer ?
#
loop_
_entity_poly.entity_id
_entity_poly.type
_entity_poly.pdbx_seq_one_letter_code
_entity_poly.pdbx_strand_id
1 'polypeptide(L)'
;MLDLIFTHFNYAVVIVLMMVGLYVIFATQNLIKKLAGLSVFQTSVFLLYITIGKVGGGQPPILVDSHGGDHASLSEPVLVASAAPVATHSSAYGPEVLYSNPLPHVLILTAIVVGVATLAIGLALVVRIREVYSTIEKDEIDALDYHFNLEGIDG
;
A
#
# COMPACT_ATOMS: atom_id res chain seq x y z
N MET A 1 -30.23 2.09 10.30
CA MET A 1 -29.53 0.79 10.37
C MET A 1 -28.86 0.41 9.06
N LEU A 2 -29.57 0.47 7.92
CA LEU A 2 -28.98 0.15 6.62
C LEU A 2 -27.79 1.07 6.25
N ASP A 3 -27.90 2.38 6.49
CA ASP A 3 -26.81 3.32 6.20
C ASP A 3 -25.55 3.05 7.00
N LEU A 4 -25.69 2.59 8.23
CA LEU A 4 -24.56 2.22 9.09
C LEU A 4 -23.86 0.96 8.57
N ILE A 5 -24.64 0.00 8.05
CA ILE A 5 -24.11 -1.21 7.41
C ILE A 5 -23.36 -0.84 6.12
N PHE A 6 -23.91 0.03 5.29
CA PHE A 6 -23.24 0.46 4.04
C PHE A 6 -21.96 1.26 4.31
N THR A 7 -21.95 2.10 5.34
CA THR A 7 -20.78 2.89 5.71
C THR A 7 -19.63 2.02 6.22
N HIS A 8 -19.97 0.97 6.99
CA HIS A 8 -18.96 0.07 7.58
C HIS A 8 -18.70 -1.20 6.75
N PHE A 9 -19.49 -1.43 5.68
CA PHE A 9 -19.35 -2.60 4.83
C PHE A 9 -17.97 -2.71 4.22
N ASN A 10 -17.40 -1.58 3.78
CA ASN A 10 -16.06 -1.54 3.20
C ASN A 10 -14.98 -2.01 4.20
N TYR A 11 -15.07 -1.60 5.46
CA TYR A 11 -14.16 -2.06 6.51
C TYR A 11 -14.29 -3.56 6.75
N ALA A 12 -15.51 -4.07 6.81
CA ALA A 12 -15.76 -5.48 7.01
C ALA A 12 -15.17 -6.34 5.88
N VAL A 13 -15.38 -5.93 4.62
CA VAL A 13 -14.82 -6.61 3.44
C VAL A 13 -13.29 -6.62 3.46
N VAL A 14 -12.66 -5.49 3.79
CA VAL A 14 -11.20 -5.40 3.85
C VAL A 14 -10.63 -6.30 4.95
N ILE A 15 -11.28 -6.34 6.12
CA ILE A 15 -10.85 -7.20 7.22
C ILE A 15 -10.99 -8.68 6.83
N VAL A 16 -12.09 -9.07 6.20
CA VAL A 16 -12.30 -10.44 5.71
C VAL A 16 -11.23 -10.83 4.68
N LEU A 17 -10.94 -9.96 3.70
CA LEU A 17 -9.88 -10.20 2.72
C LEU A 17 -8.51 -10.36 3.38
N MET A 18 -8.21 -9.54 4.38
CA MET A 18 -6.96 -9.63 5.14
C MET A 18 -6.86 -10.97 5.87
N MET A 19 -7.93 -11.41 6.53
CA MET A 19 -7.97 -12.71 7.21
C MET A 19 -7.84 -13.88 6.24
N VAL A 20 -8.50 -13.82 5.08
CA VAL A 20 -8.38 -14.85 4.03
C VAL A 20 -6.96 -14.92 3.50
N GLY A 21 -6.33 -13.77 3.19
CA GLY A 21 -4.94 -13.73 2.74
C GLY A 21 -3.98 -14.36 3.76
N LEU A 22 -4.15 -14.02 5.03
CA LEU A 22 -3.35 -14.58 6.12
C LEU A 22 -3.59 -16.09 6.28
N TYR A 23 -4.83 -16.52 6.22
CA TYR A 23 -5.20 -17.94 6.28
C TYR A 23 -4.51 -18.75 5.17
N VAL A 24 -4.53 -18.25 3.93
CA VAL A 24 -3.88 -18.92 2.80
C VAL A 24 -2.37 -19.05 3.02
N ILE A 25 -1.71 -18.04 3.60
CA ILE A 25 -0.26 -18.08 3.88
C ILE A 25 0.07 -19.22 4.86
N PHE A 26 -0.74 -19.43 5.88
CA PHE A 26 -0.47 -20.44 6.91
C PHE A 26 -0.99 -21.83 6.55
N ALA A 27 -2.15 -21.91 5.87
CA ALA A 27 -2.82 -23.17 5.58
C ALA A 27 -2.23 -23.93 4.39
N THR A 28 -1.50 -23.26 3.49
CA THR A 28 -0.99 -23.89 2.27
C THR A 28 0.48 -24.26 2.38
N GLN A 29 0.82 -25.45 1.90
CA GLN A 29 2.21 -25.91 1.82
C GLN A 29 2.85 -25.55 0.47
N ASN A 30 2.04 -25.28 -0.54
CA ASN A 30 2.51 -24.93 -1.88
C ASN A 30 3.02 -23.47 -1.92
N LEU A 31 4.28 -23.29 -2.33
CA LEU A 31 4.95 -21.98 -2.35
C LEU A 31 4.24 -20.96 -3.26
N ILE A 32 3.71 -21.40 -4.40
CA ILE A 32 2.97 -20.49 -5.31
C ILE A 32 1.68 -19.99 -4.67
N LYS A 33 0.92 -20.88 -4.03
CA LYS A 33 -0.31 -20.51 -3.32
C LYS A 33 0.00 -19.56 -2.15
N LYS A 34 1.11 -19.79 -1.46
CA LYS A 34 1.60 -18.93 -0.38
C LYS A 34 1.91 -17.51 -0.86
N LEU A 35 2.58 -17.39 -2.01
CA LEU A 35 2.84 -16.09 -2.66
C LEU A 35 1.54 -15.39 -3.10
N ALA A 36 0.57 -16.15 -3.64
CA ALA A 36 -0.74 -15.60 -3.96
C ALA A 36 -1.46 -15.08 -2.71
N GLY A 37 -1.44 -15.83 -1.61
CA GLY A 37 -1.97 -15.39 -0.31
C GLY A 37 -1.31 -14.11 0.20
N LEU A 38 0.01 -14.00 0.06
CA LEU A 38 0.77 -12.80 0.42
C LEU A 38 0.34 -11.59 -0.41
N SER A 39 0.12 -11.77 -1.71
CA SER A 39 -0.35 -10.71 -2.62
C SER A 39 -1.75 -10.22 -2.23
N VAL A 40 -2.67 -11.14 -1.90
CA VAL A 40 -4.02 -10.78 -1.43
C VAL A 40 -3.95 -10.04 -0.11
N PHE A 41 -3.14 -10.50 0.84
CA PHE A 41 -2.94 -9.84 2.13
C PHE A 41 -2.41 -8.41 1.95
N GLN A 42 -1.38 -8.23 1.11
CA GLN A 42 -0.78 -6.93 0.82
C GLN A 42 -1.80 -5.96 0.20
N THR A 43 -2.59 -6.43 -0.77
CA THR A 43 -3.66 -5.63 -1.40
C THR A 43 -4.71 -5.21 -0.37
N SER A 44 -5.07 -6.11 0.55
CA SER A 44 -6.05 -5.81 1.61
C SER A 44 -5.56 -4.74 2.56
N VAL A 45 -4.28 -4.74 2.92
CA VAL A 45 -3.67 -3.70 3.75
C VAL A 45 -3.74 -2.34 3.05
N PHE A 46 -3.48 -2.29 1.74
CA PHE A 46 -3.60 -1.03 0.98
C PHE A 46 -5.04 -0.51 0.94
N LEU A 47 -6.01 -1.39 0.73
CA LEU A 47 -7.43 -1.04 0.80
C LEU A 47 -7.81 -0.49 2.18
N LEU A 48 -7.23 -1.04 3.25
CA LEU A 48 -7.42 -0.53 4.61
C LEU A 48 -6.92 0.91 4.75
N TYR A 49 -5.70 1.19 4.26
CA TYR A 49 -5.13 2.54 4.30
C TYR A 49 -5.97 3.55 3.51
N ILE A 50 -6.45 3.17 2.32
CA ILE A 50 -7.35 4.03 1.51
C ILE A 50 -8.64 4.32 2.29
N THR A 51 -9.22 3.31 2.91
CA THR A 51 -10.47 3.45 3.65
C THR A 51 -10.32 4.35 4.88
N ILE A 52 -9.20 4.26 5.59
CA ILE A 52 -8.88 5.14 6.74
C ILE A 52 -8.62 6.58 6.27
N GLY A 53 -7.98 6.76 5.13
CA GLY A 53 -7.67 8.10 4.59
C GLY A 53 -8.90 8.87 4.09
N LYS A 54 -10.05 8.21 3.92
CA LYS A 54 -11.28 8.84 3.47
C LYS A 54 -11.96 9.61 4.59
N VAL A 55 -12.07 10.93 4.43
CA VAL A 55 -12.85 11.78 5.34
C VAL A 55 -14.25 11.93 4.78
N GLY A 56 -15.28 11.65 5.59
CA GLY A 56 -16.68 11.85 5.20
C GLY A 56 -16.96 13.32 4.88
N GLY A 57 -17.44 13.59 3.65
CA GLY A 57 -17.67 14.95 3.17
C GLY A 57 -16.42 15.72 2.74
N GLY A 58 -15.24 15.12 2.84
CA GLY A 58 -13.98 15.74 2.41
C GLY A 58 -13.88 15.82 0.89
N GLN A 59 -13.42 16.95 0.39
CA GLN A 59 -13.11 17.15 -1.03
C GLN A 59 -11.72 16.57 -1.34
N PRO A 60 -11.47 16.14 -2.60
CA PRO A 60 -10.14 15.75 -3.01
C PRO A 60 -9.19 16.95 -2.88
N PRO A 61 -7.91 16.74 -2.46
CA PRO A 61 -6.94 17.81 -2.28
C PRO A 61 -6.42 18.30 -3.63
N ILE A 62 -7.28 18.88 -4.43
CA ILE A 62 -6.97 19.54 -5.69
C ILE A 62 -7.04 21.04 -5.41
N LEU A 63 -5.92 21.74 -5.60
CA LEU A 63 -5.92 23.18 -5.63
C LEU A 63 -6.75 23.60 -6.83
N VAL A 64 -7.98 24.03 -6.58
CA VAL A 64 -8.77 24.73 -7.58
C VAL A 64 -8.17 26.12 -7.65
N ASP A 65 -7.29 26.34 -8.62
CA ASP A 65 -6.90 27.68 -8.98
C ASP A 65 -8.18 28.43 -9.36
N SER A 66 -8.62 29.31 -8.47
CA SER A 66 -9.68 30.25 -8.75
C SER A 66 -9.17 31.34 -9.72
N HIS A 67 -8.74 30.90 -10.91
CA HIS A 67 -8.59 31.79 -12.05
C HIS A 67 -9.96 32.02 -12.67
N GLY A 68 -10.84 32.67 -11.91
CA GLY A 68 -12.00 33.37 -12.41
C GLY A 68 -11.66 34.82 -12.47
N GLY A 69 -11.25 35.27 -13.65
CA GLY A 69 -11.26 36.60 -14.18
C GLY A 69 -11.04 37.80 -13.24
N ASP A 70 -9.86 38.43 -13.38
CA ASP A 70 -9.84 39.88 -13.64
C ASP A 70 -8.41 40.27 -14.01
N HIS A 71 -8.25 40.57 -15.30
CA HIS A 71 -7.12 41.33 -15.80
C HIS A 71 -7.22 42.75 -15.24
N ALA A 72 -6.29 43.15 -14.40
CA ALA A 72 -5.69 44.49 -14.34
C ALA A 72 -4.91 44.67 -13.04
N SER A 73 -3.63 44.68 -13.08
CA SER A 73 -2.79 45.88 -13.00
C SER A 73 -1.35 45.49 -12.66
N LEU A 74 -0.52 45.86 -13.57
CA LEU A 74 0.94 45.96 -13.42
C LEU A 74 1.24 46.91 -12.26
N SER A 75 2.06 46.48 -11.31
CA SER A 75 2.95 47.37 -10.60
C SER A 75 4.14 46.56 -9.99
N GLU A 76 5.23 47.03 -10.35
CA GLU A 76 6.66 46.78 -10.25
C GLU A 76 7.24 46.12 -8.97
N PRO A 77 8.49 45.66 -9.07
CA PRO A 77 9.14 44.88 -8.01
C PRO A 77 9.84 45.76 -6.97
N VAL A 78 9.64 45.48 -5.71
CA VAL A 78 10.53 46.01 -4.66
C VAL A 78 11.34 44.84 -4.07
N LEU A 79 12.61 44.88 -4.41
CA LEU A 79 13.67 44.15 -3.74
C LEU A 79 13.78 44.59 -2.30
N VAL A 80 13.58 43.70 -1.34
CA VAL A 80 14.24 43.79 -0.05
C VAL A 80 14.57 42.37 0.44
N ALA A 81 15.86 42.14 0.51
CA ALA A 81 16.45 40.99 1.23
C ALA A 81 16.16 41.11 2.73
N SER A 82 15.88 40.00 3.39
CA SER A 82 16.46 39.60 4.66
C SER A 82 15.60 38.54 5.39
N ALA A 83 16.29 37.50 5.81
CA ALA A 83 16.01 36.64 6.95
C ALA A 83 14.66 35.90 7.04
N ALA A 84 14.77 34.57 6.90
CA ALA A 84 13.74 33.63 7.30
C ALA A 84 13.33 33.79 8.77
N PRO A 85 12.07 33.60 9.06
CA PRO A 85 11.70 32.61 10.07
C PRO A 85 10.70 31.59 9.51
N VAL A 86 10.82 30.40 10.09
CA VAL A 86 9.96 29.25 9.97
C VAL A 86 8.51 29.64 9.70
N ALA A 87 8.02 29.31 8.49
CA ALA A 87 6.64 29.55 8.11
C ALA A 87 5.72 28.63 8.91
N THR A 88 5.17 29.17 9.98
CA THR A 88 3.85 28.75 10.43
C THR A 88 2.88 29.02 9.28
N HIS A 89 2.39 27.95 8.67
CA HIS A 89 1.30 28.04 7.70
C HIS A 89 0.03 28.53 8.40
N SER A 90 -0.08 29.82 8.58
CA SER A 90 -1.37 30.45 8.86
C SER A 90 -2.15 30.50 7.55
N SER A 91 -3.06 29.56 7.41
CA SER A 91 -4.02 29.45 6.34
C SER A 91 -4.94 30.66 6.31
N ALA A 92 -4.67 31.58 5.39
CA ALA A 92 -5.67 32.52 4.91
C ALA A 92 -6.57 31.80 3.91
N TYR A 93 -7.40 30.86 4.41
CA TYR A 93 -8.44 30.22 3.61
C TYR A 93 -9.82 30.72 4.09
N GLY A 94 -10.66 31.09 3.10
CA GLY A 94 -12.08 31.28 3.27
C GLY A 94 -12.76 30.02 3.86
N PRO A 95 -14.10 29.90 3.85
CA PRO A 95 -14.85 28.93 4.63
C PRO A 95 -14.16 27.54 4.59
N GLU A 96 -13.93 26.97 5.78
CA GLU A 96 -13.18 25.73 5.99
C GLU A 96 -13.59 24.64 5.00
N VAL A 97 -12.81 24.45 3.96
CA VAL A 97 -12.99 23.32 3.04
C VAL A 97 -12.29 22.12 3.64
N LEU A 98 -13.07 21.14 4.06
CA LEU A 98 -12.54 19.89 4.60
C LEU A 98 -11.96 19.05 3.45
N TYR A 99 -10.63 18.88 3.43
CA TYR A 99 -9.96 18.05 2.45
C TYR A 99 -9.72 16.63 2.99
N SER A 100 -9.83 15.63 2.10
CA SER A 100 -9.41 14.26 2.40
C SER A 100 -7.88 14.19 2.52
N ASN A 101 -7.37 13.27 3.37
CA ASN A 101 -5.94 13.06 3.47
C ASN A 101 -5.38 12.40 2.18
N PRO A 102 -4.48 13.05 1.41
CA PRO A 102 -3.95 12.50 0.17
C PRO A 102 -2.84 11.46 0.40
N LEU A 103 -2.26 11.40 1.59
CA LEU A 103 -1.08 10.59 1.89
C LEU A 103 -1.28 9.10 1.63
N PRO A 104 -2.40 8.43 2.01
CA PRO A 104 -2.63 7.03 1.70
C PRO A 104 -2.66 6.75 0.19
N HIS A 105 -3.26 7.63 -0.61
CA HIS A 105 -3.36 7.49 -2.06
C HIS A 105 -2.00 7.65 -2.75
N VAL A 106 -1.16 8.56 -2.28
CA VAL A 106 0.21 8.75 -2.80
C VAL A 106 1.08 7.54 -2.49
N LEU A 107 0.96 6.96 -1.30
CA LEU A 107 1.70 5.77 -0.89
C LEU A 107 1.29 4.51 -1.68
N ILE A 108 0.07 4.45 -2.21
CA ILE A 108 -0.40 3.31 -3.00
C ILE A 108 0.43 3.11 -4.27
N LEU A 109 0.78 4.16 -4.97
CA LEU A 109 1.60 4.05 -6.17
C LEU A 109 2.93 3.36 -5.87
N THR A 110 3.62 3.79 -4.82
CA THR A 110 4.86 3.16 -4.35
C THR A 110 4.61 1.72 -3.89
N ALA A 111 3.53 1.48 -3.17
CA ALA A 111 3.16 0.17 -2.66
C ALA A 111 2.84 -0.84 -3.77
N ILE A 112 2.19 -0.42 -4.87
CA ILE A 112 1.92 -1.25 -6.04
C ILE A 112 3.25 -1.67 -6.70
N VAL A 113 4.17 -0.74 -6.93
CA VAL A 113 5.48 -1.03 -7.53
C VAL A 113 6.26 -2.01 -6.66
N VAL A 114 6.34 -1.78 -5.36
CA VAL A 114 7.02 -2.68 -4.41
C VAL A 114 6.33 -4.05 -4.37
N GLY A 115 5.00 -4.09 -4.37
CA GLY A 115 4.24 -5.34 -4.36
C GLY A 115 4.50 -6.21 -5.58
N VAL A 116 4.48 -5.61 -6.78
CA VAL A 116 4.78 -6.32 -8.03
C VAL A 116 6.24 -6.80 -8.06
N ALA A 117 7.18 -5.98 -7.64
CA ALA A 117 8.60 -6.34 -7.58
C ALA A 117 8.83 -7.51 -6.60
N THR A 118 8.23 -7.46 -5.42
CA THR A 118 8.33 -8.54 -4.41
C THR A 118 7.73 -9.84 -4.93
N LEU A 119 6.57 -9.78 -5.58
CA LEU A 119 5.92 -10.95 -6.17
C LEU A 119 6.78 -11.55 -7.30
N ALA A 120 7.35 -10.73 -8.16
CA ALA A 120 8.22 -11.16 -9.25
C ALA A 120 9.48 -11.87 -8.72
N ILE A 121 10.14 -11.30 -7.71
CA ILE A 121 11.30 -11.92 -7.06
C ILE A 121 10.89 -13.22 -6.37
N GLY A 122 9.76 -13.23 -5.66
CA GLY A 122 9.24 -14.42 -5.02
C GLY A 122 8.98 -15.56 -6.01
N LEU A 123 8.36 -15.27 -7.16
CA LEU A 123 8.13 -16.25 -8.21
C LEU A 123 9.46 -16.76 -8.83
N ALA A 124 10.42 -15.86 -9.06
CA ALA A 124 11.74 -16.26 -9.55
C ALA A 124 12.46 -17.20 -8.56
N LEU A 125 12.35 -16.94 -7.26
CA LEU A 125 12.90 -17.82 -6.22
C LEU A 125 12.18 -19.18 -6.21
N VAL A 126 10.86 -19.23 -6.35
CA VAL A 126 10.11 -20.48 -6.43
C VAL A 126 10.54 -21.31 -7.64
N VAL A 127 10.75 -20.68 -8.81
CA VAL A 127 11.27 -21.36 -9.99
C VAL A 127 12.66 -21.95 -9.70
N ARG A 128 13.54 -21.18 -9.06
CA ARG A 128 14.87 -21.64 -8.68
C ARG A 128 14.84 -22.81 -7.70
N ILE A 129 13.97 -22.77 -6.71
CA ILE A 129 13.76 -23.86 -5.75
C ILE A 129 13.29 -25.11 -6.50
N ARG A 130 12.33 -24.96 -7.42
CA ARG A 130 11.84 -26.09 -8.22
C ARG A 130 12.92 -26.71 -9.10
N GLU A 131 13.85 -25.93 -9.63
CA GLU A 131 14.98 -26.44 -10.41
C GLU A 131 15.93 -27.30 -9.56
N VAL A 132 16.14 -26.93 -8.29
CA VAL A 132 17.05 -27.62 -7.38
C VAL A 132 16.39 -28.84 -6.73
N TYR A 133 15.18 -28.67 -6.19
CA TYR A 133 14.50 -29.70 -5.39
C TYR A 133 13.46 -30.50 -6.19
N SER A 134 13.17 -30.11 -7.44
CA SER A 134 12.15 -30.72 -8.31
C SER A 134 10.72 -30.67 -7.75
N THR A 135 10.50 -29.98 -6.65
CA THR A 135 9.21 -29.81 -5.99
C THR A 135 8.97 -28.35 -5.56
N ILE A 136 7.71 -28.00 -5.32
CA ILE A 136 7.28 -26.70 -4.78
C ILE A 136 6.50 -26.84 -3.47
N GLU A 137 6.39 -28.05 -2.96
CA GLU A 137 5.76 -28.33 -1.68
C GLU A 137 6.77 -28.18 -0.55
N LYS A 138 6.42 -27.38 0.44
CA LYS A 138 7.32 -27.02 1.53
C LYS A 138 7.78 -28.24 2.34
N ASP A 139 6.87 -29.15 2.63
CA ASP A 139 7.18 -30.34 3.44
C ASP A 139 8.18 -31.26 2.76
N GLU A 140 8.10 -31.40 1.42
CA GLU A 140 9.06 -32.19 0.63
C GLU A 140 10.43 -31.52 0.58
N ILE A 141 10.46 -30.17 0.45
CA ILE A 141 11.70 -29.39 0.45
C ILE A 141 12.39 -29.52 1.81
N ASP A 142 11.65 -29.35 2.91
CA ASP A 142 12.19 -29.46 4.27
C ASP A 142 12.75 -30.88 4.53
N ALA A 143 12.09 -31.92 4.01
CA ALA A 143 12.58 -33.29 4.13
C ALA A 143 13.87 -33.54 3.34
N LEU A 144 13.95 -33.02 2.11
CA LEU A 144 15.15 -33.11 1.28
C LEU A 144 16.32 -32.32 1.88
N ASP A 145 16.08 -31.10 2.35
CA ASP A 145 17.09 -30.27 2.98
C ASP A 145 17.64 -30.91 4.26
N TYR A 146 16.78 -31.52 5.05
CA TYR A 146 17.19 -32.28 6.22
C TYR A 146 18.10 -33.46 5.86
N HIS A 147 17.78 -34.16 4.78
CA HIS A 147 18.61 -35.30 4.28
C HIS A 147 20.00 -34.83 3.82
N PHE A 148 20.06 -33.75 3.05
CA PHE A 148 21.34 -33.16 2.62
C PHE A 148 22.20 -32.68 3.78
N ASN A 149 21.58 -32.09 4.80
CA ASN A 149 22.32 -31.63 5.97
C ASN A 149 22.87 -32.75 6.82
N LEU A 150 22.17 -33.89 6.89
CA LEU A 150 22.69 -35.10 7.61
C LEU A 150 23.85 -35.76 6.87
N GLU A 151 23.75 -35.91 5.54
CA GLU A 151 24.83 -36.47 4.72
C GLU A 151 26.11 -35.61 4.77
N GLY A 152 25.99 -34.30 4.94
CA GLY A 152 27.13 -33.39 5.09
C GLY A 152 27.84 -33.45 6.45
N ILE A 153 27.24 -34.08 7.47
CA ILE A 153 27.83 -34.23 8.81
C ILE A 153 28.61 -35.53 8.93
N ASP A 154 28.25 -36.55 8.15
CA ASP A 154 28.91 -37.89 8.19
C ASP A 154 30.12 -38.00 7.25
N GLY A 155 30.53 -36.94 6.57
CA GLY A 155 31.72 -36.84 5.71
C GLY A 155 32.79 -35.96 6.34
#